data_bd6ceb75ee39c287c74e2bd6f759ec27
#
_entry.id   bd6ceb75ee39c287c74e2bd6f759ec27
#
_cell.length_a   1.000
_cell.length_b   1.000
_cell.length_c   1.000
_cell.angle_alpha   90.00
_cell.angle_beta   90.00
_cell.angle_gamma   90.00
#
_symmetry.space_group_name_H-M   'P 1'
#
loop_
_entity.id
_entity.type
_entity.pdbx_description
1 polymer ?
#
loop_
_entity_poly.entity_id
_entity_poly.type
_entity_poly.pdbx_seq_one_letter_code
_entity_poly.pdbx_strand_id
1 'polypeptide(L)'
;VKGLGELERTVMEVLWAREDAGTAAATARDVSRALAGDRDLAHTTVMTVLDRLAKKGFLARERDGRAWRYRPVESREGYVTELMLGALEETGDRDKALVHFVKSVSSDEVDVLRQALAALTSKEPPA
;
A
#
# COMPACT_ATOMS: atom_id res chain seq x y z
N VAL A 1 1.80 4.45 -11.61
CA VAL A 1 2.46 3.72 -10.52
C VAL A 1 2.57 2.25 -10.86
N LYS A 2 3.75 1.72 -10.73
CA LYS A 2 3.97 0.30 -10.96
C LYS A 2 3.52 -0.49 -9.73
N GLY A 3 2.88 -1.61 -9.97
CA GLY A 3 2.52 -2.52 -8.90
C GLY A 3 3.75 -3.19 -8.32
N LEU A 4 3.59 -3.78 -7.16
CA LEU A 4 4.65 -4.50 -6.47
C LEU A 4 4.79 -5.91 -7.04
N GLY A 5 6.04 -6.38 -7.12
CA GLY A 5 6.30 -7.78 -7.40
C GLY A 5 5.88 -8.65 -6.21
N GLU A 6 5.86 -9.95 -6.41
CA GLU A 6 5.39 -10.88 -5.37
C GLU A 6 6.20 -10.78 -4.07
N LEU A 7 7.52 -10.78 -4.17
CA LEU A 7 8.38 -10.67 -3.00
C LEU A 7 8.27 -9.31 -2.33
N GLU A 8 8.20 -8.26 -3.14
CA GLU A 8 8.02 -6.91 -2.64
C GLU A 8 6.72 -6.79 -1.88
N ARG A 9 5.64 -7.38 -2.40
CA ARG A 9 4.34 -7.35 -1.74
C ARG A 9 4.37 -8.10 -0.42
N THR A 10 5.03 -9.26 -0.39
CA THR A 10 5.18 -10.05 0.84
C THR A 10 5.83 -9.21 1.94
N VAL A 11 6.89 -8.50 1.63
CA VAL A 11 7.59 -7.64 2.57
C VAL A 11 6.73 -6.44 2.99
N MET A 12 6.07 -5.80 2.03
CA MET A 12 5.20 -4.66 2.34
C MET A 12 4.03 -5.06 3.23
N GLU A 13 3.46 -6.25 3.04
CA GLU A 13 2.36 -6.72 3.90
C GLU A 13 2.78 -6.82 5.37
N VAL A 14 4.00 -7.26 5.63
CA VAL A 14 4.54 -7.30 7.00
C VAL A 14 4.58 -5.89 7.58
N LEU A 15 5.08 -4.93 6.81
CA LEU A 15 5.24 -3.55 7.28
C LEU A 15 3.89 -2.87 7.47
N TRP A 16 2.94 -3.09 6.56
CA TRP A 16 1.60 -2.54 6.71
C TRP A 16 0.88 -3.12 7.92
N ALA A 17 1.04 -4.43 8.18
CA ALA A 17 0.44 -5.06 9.35
C ALA A 17 1.00 -4.48 10.64
N ARG A 18 2.30 -4.19 10.69
CA ARG A 18 2.92 -3.55 11.85
C ARG A 18 2.39 -2.13 12.04
N GLU A 19 2.20 -1.41 10.95
CA GLU A 19 1.64 -0.05 10.99
C GLU A 19 0.21 -0.06 11.51
N ASP A 20 -0.60 -1.02 11.05
CA ASP A 20 -1.98 -1.19 11.51
C ASP A 20 -2.03 -1.49 13.02
N ALA A 21 -1.03 -2.22 13.52
CA ALA A 21 -0.92 -2.54 14.94
C ALA A 21 -0.34 -1.39 15.78
N GLY A 22 -0.01 -0.27 15.14
CA GLY A 22 0.59 0.88 15.82
C GLY A 22 2.06 0.67 16.20
N THR A 23 2.72 -0.28 15.57
CA THR A 23 4.11 -0.61 15.87
C THR A 23 5.05 0.33 15.11
N ALA A 24 6.16 0.68 15.75
CA ALA A 24 7.18 1.51 15.12
C ALA A 24 7.82 0.82 13.92
N ALA A 25 8.57 1.60 13.15
CA ALA A 25 9.28 1.13 11.97
C ALA A 25 10.10 -0.13 12.27
N ALA A 26 10.27 -0.98 11.26
CA ALA A 26 10.88 -2.29 11.39
C ALA A 26 12.28 -2.33 10.78
N THR A 27 13.17 -3.09 11.41
CA THR A 27 14.47 -3.42 10.82
C THR A 27 14.32 -4.62 9.90
N ALA A 28 15.36 -4.89 9.09
CA ALA A 28 15.37 -6.09 8.25
C ALA A 28 15.23 -7.37 9.09
N ARG A 29 15.81 -7.38 10.29
CA ARG A 29 15.70 -8.53 11.20
C ARG A 29 14.26 -8.74 11.66
N ASP A 30 13.54 -7.65 11.98
CA ASP A 30 12.14 -7.72 12.37
C ASP A 30 11.31 -8.34 11.25
N VAL A 31 11.55 -7.91 10.01
CA VAL A 31 10.82 -8.43 8.84
C VAL A 31 11.15 -9.92 8.63
N SER A 32 12.43 -10.28 8.72
CA SER A 32 12.85 -11.68 8.57
C SER A 32 12.17 -12.58 9.59
N ARG A 33 12.06 -12.12 10.85
CA ARG A 33 11.40 -12.88 11.91
C ARG A 33 9.90 -13.05 11.63
N ALA A 34 9.26 -12.01 11.14
CA ALA A 34 7.83 -12.04 10.83
C ALA A 34 7.53 -13.04 9.71
N LEU A 35 8.46 -13.23 8.78
CA LEU A 35 8.29 -14.13 7.63
C LEU A 35 8.72 -15.57 7.91
N ALA A 36 9.41 -15.81 9.02
CA ALA A 36 10.07 -17.10 9.27
C ALA A 36 9.14 -18.30 9.32
N GLY A 37 7.86 -18.13 9.63
CA GLY A 37 6.90 -19.22 9.69
C GLY A 37 6.19 -19.50 8.37
N ASP A 38 6.04 -18.49 7.54
CA ASP A 38 5.22 -18.58 6.33
C ASP A 38 6.05 -18.73 5.06
N ARG A 39 7.17 -18.05 5.02
CA ARG A 39 8.02 -18.01 3.84
C ARG A 39 9.47 -17.90 4.29
N ASP A 40 10.21 -18.94 4.03
CA ASP A 40 11.61 -19.01 4.46
C ASP A 40 12.50 -18.24 3.49
N LEU A 41 12.57 -16.93 3.68
CA LEU A 41 13.42 -16.07 2.88
C LEU A 41 14.75 -15.82 3.58
N ALA A 42 15.83 -15.90 2.81
CA ALA A 42 17.15 -15.56 3.34
C ALA A 42 17.16 -14.09 3.80
N HIS A 43 17.86 -13.83 4.89
CA HIS A 43 17.97 -12.46 5.43
C HIS A 43 18.52 -11.49 4.38
N THR A 44 19.49 -11.92 3.59
CA THR A 44 20.07 -11.09 2.53
C THR A 44 19.03 -10.73 1.46
N THR A 45 18.11 -11.66 1.17
CA THR A 45 17.01 -11.39 0.22
C THR A 45 16.08 -10.33 0.79
N VAL A 46 15.73 -10.43 2.07
CA VAL A 46 14.89 -9.44 2.75
C VAL A 46 15.55 -8.07 2.69
N MET A 47 16.84 -8.00 3.01
CA MET A 47 17.59 -6.73 2.94
C MET A 47 17.59 -6.12 1.55
N THR A 48 17.78 -6.94 0.53
CA THR A 48 17.78 -6.48 -0.86
C THR A 48 16.41 -5.93 -1.26
N VAL A 49 15.34 -6.62 -0.88
CA VAL A 49 13.98 -6.20 -1.19
C VAL A 49 13.66 -4.88 -0.49
N LEU A 50 14.01 -4.76 0.80
CA LEU A 50 13.79 -3.51 1.55
C LEU A 50 14.54 -2.33 0.93
N ASP A 51 15.79 -2.53 0.54
CA ASP A 51 16.58 -1.50 -0.11
C ASP A 51 15.93 -1.05 -1.42
N ARG A 52 15.47 -2.02 -2.20
CA ARG A 52 14.80 -1.74 -3.48
C ARG A 52 13.51 -0.96 -3.27
N LEU A 53 12.71 -1.35 -2.28
CA LEU A 53 11.46 -0.66 -1.96
C LEU A 53 11.72 0.78 -1.50
N ALA A 54 12.78 1.00 -0.72
CA ALA A 54 13.15 2.34 -0.30
C ALA A 54 13.54 3.20 -1.50
N LYS A 55 14.34 2.64 -2.40
CA LYS A 55 14.78 3.35 -3.61
C LYS A 55 13.63 3.66 -4.55
N LYS A 56 12.63 2.80 -4.60
CA LYS A 56 11.43 3.03 -5.42
C LYS A 56 10.44 4.01 -4.79
N GLY A 57 10.66 4.39 -3.54
CA GLY A 57 9.79 5.34 -2.86
C GLY A 57 8.62 4.75 -2.09
N PHE A 58 8.55 3.43 -1.95
CA PHE A 58 7.51 2.76 -1.17
C PHE A 58 7.78 2.81 0.32
N LEU A 59 9.05 2.85 0.71
CA LEU A 59 9.46 2.88 2.10
C LEU A 59 10.33 4.10 2.37
N ALA A 60 10.11 4.69 3.53
CA ALA A 60 11.04 5.66 4.10
C ALA A 60 11.93 4.89 5.07
N ARG A 61 13.18 5.29 5.19
CA ARG A 61 14.09 4.66 6.12
C ARG A 61 14.90 5.70 6.86
N GLU A 62 15.27 5.35 8.08
CA GLU A 62 16.15 6.20 8.88
C GLU A 62 17.15 5.31 9.62
N ARG A 63 18.28 5.89 9.94
CA ARG A 63 19.35 5.20 10.65
C ARG A 63 18.99 5.07 12.12
N ASP A 64 19.20 3.88 12.67
CA ASP A 64 19.11 3.62 14.10
C ASP A 64 20.34 2.78 14.48
N GLY A 65 21.41 3.45 14.92
CA GLY A 65 22.68 2.79 15.12
C GLY A 65 23.24 2.26 13.82
N ARG A 66 23.45 0.95 13.75
CA ARG A 66 23.97 0.28 12.54
C ARG A 66 22.88 -0.27 11.65
N ALA A 67 21.64 -0.19 12.09
CA ALA A 67 20.51 -0.72 11.35
C ALA A 67 19.73 0.39 10.67
N TRP A 68 19.07 0.03 9.58
CA TRP A 68 18.05 0.86 8.97
C TRP A 68 16.70 0.44 9.52
N ARG A 69 15.85 1.42 9.82
CA ARG A 69 14.45 1.18 10.17
C ARG A 69 13.60 1.67 9.01
N TYR A 70 12.67 0.84 8.59
CA TYR A 70 11.82 1.06 7.43
C TYR A 70 10.37 1.24 7.85
N ARG A 71 9.69 2.16 7.22
CA ARG A 71 8.24 2.34 7.39
C ARG A 71 7.59 2.64 6.05
N PRO A 72 6.32 2.21 5.84
CA PRO A 72 5.63 2.53 4.59
C PRO A 72 5.44 4.03 4.43
N VAL A 73 5.65 4.53 3.22
CA VAL A 73 5.35 5.93 2.88
C VAL A 73 3.84 6.11 2.79
N GLU A 74 3.17 5.13 2.19
CA GLU A 74 1.72 5.12 2.04
C GLU A 74 1.12 3.93 2.78
N SER A 75 -0.13 4.09 3.25
CA SER A 75 -0.88 2.96 3.79
C SER A 75 -1.19 1.95 2.68
N ARG A 76 -1.68 0.77 3.09
CA ARG A 76 -2.13 -0.23 2.11
C ARG A 76 -3.21 0.35 1.21
N GLU A 77 -4.15 1.07 1.79
CA GLU A 77 -5.25 1.71 1.06
C GLU A 77 -4.72 2.78 0.10
N GLY A 78 -3.72 3.55 0.52
CA GLY A 78 -3.08 4.54 -0.32
C GLY A 78 -2.39 3.91 -1.53
N TYR A 79 -1.71 2.79 -1.32
CA TYR A 79 -1.08 2.06 -2.41
C TYR A 79 -2.12 1.55 -3.41
N VAL A 80 -3.22 0.95 -2.91
CA VAL A 80 -4.29 0.46 -3.79
C VAL A 80 -4.91 1.61 -4.58
N THR A 81 -5.13 2.75 -3.94
CA THR A 81 -5.66 3.94 -4.61
C THR A 81 -4.77 4.36 -5.77
N GLU A 82 -3.45 4.35 -5.56
CA GLU A 82 -2.51 4.69 -6.63
C GLU A 82 -2.60 3.73 -7.80
N LEU A 83 -2.78 2.43 -7.53
CA LEU A 83 -2.99 1.44 -8.58
C LEU A 83 -4.28 1.70 -9.36
N MET A 84 -5.35 2.02 -8.65
CA MET A 84 -6.64 2.31 -9.27
C MET A 84 -6.55 3.54 -10.17
N LEU A 85 -5.92 4.60 -9.68
CA LEU A 85 -5.74 5.82 -10.47
C LEU A 85 -4.86 5.55 -11.71
N GLY A 86 -3.81 4.74 -11.53
CA GLY A 86 -2.96 4.35 -12.65
C GLY A 86 -3.71 3.56 -13.70
N ALA A 87 -4.62 2.67 -13.27
CA ALA A 87 -5.44 1.90 -14.21
C ALA A 87 -6.37 2.82 -15.00
N LEU A 88 -6.91 3.86 -14.37
CA LEU A 88 -7.76 4.82 -15.09
C LEU A 88 -7.03 5.57 -16.17
N GLU A 89 -5.72 5.73 -16.04
CA GLU A 89 -4.91 6.40 -17.08
C GLU A 89 -4.78 5.59 -18.36
N GLU A 90 -5.07 4.27 -18.28
CA GLU A 90 -4.99 3.39 -19.46
C GLU A 90 -6.13 3.60 -20.44
N THR A 91 -7.18 4.30 -20.05
CA THR A 91 -8.33 4.52 -20.93
C THR A 91 -8.32 5.96 -21.46
N GLY A 92 -8.83 6.13 -22.70
CA GLY A 92 -9.06 7.45 -23.26
C GLY A 92 -10.34 8.10 -22.74
N ASP A 93 -11.18 7.36 -22.00
CA ASP A 93 -12.45 7.84 -21.50
C ASP A 93 -12.64 7.38 -20.04
N ARG A 94 -12.19 8.22 -19.13
CA ARG A 94 -12.25 7.91 -17.69
C ARG A 94 -13.69 7.80 -17.18
N ASP A 95 -14.59 8.62 -17.73
CA ASP A 95 -16.00 8.60 -17.34
C ASP A 95 -16.63 7.25 -17.62
N LYS A 96 -16.41 6.70 -18.81
CA LYS A 96 -16.91 5.37 -19.16
C LYS A 96 -16.33 4.29 -18.26
N ALA A 97 -15.05 4.38 -17.95
CA ALA A 97 -14.39 3.41 -17.08
C ALA A 97 -14.99 3.44 -15.67
N LEU A 98 -15.24 4.62 -15.14
CA LEU A 98 -15.84 4.77 -13.81
C LEU A 98 -17.26 4.23 -13.76
N VAL A 99 -18.07 4.51 -14.79
CA VAL A 99 -19.43 3.98 -14.88
C VAL A 99 -19.41 2.45 -14.94
N HIS A 100 -18.54 1.89 -15.77
CA HIS A 100 -18.39 0.43 -15.87
C HIS A 100 -17.97 -0.19 -14.55
N PHE A 101 -17.03 0.46 -13.87
CA PHE A 101 -16.56 0.00 -12.56
C PHE A 101 -17.70 -0.09 -11.55
N VAL A 102 -18.52 0.96 -11.45
CA VAL A 102 -19.64 0.99 -10.50
C VAL A 102 -20.63 -0.13 -10.80
N LYS A 103 -20.86 -0.44 -12.08
CA LYS A 103 -21.74 -1.54 -12.46
C LYS A 103 -21.16 -2.91 -12.13
N SER A 104 -19.86 -3.00 -11.96
CA SER A 104 -19.14 -4.26 -11.74
C SER A 104 -18.96 -4.61 -10.26
N VAL A 105 -19.04 -3.63 -9.37
CA VAL A 105 -18.87 -3.89 -7.94
C VAL A 105 -20.17 -4.40 -7.33
N SER A 106 -20.07 -4.99 -6.13
CA SER A 106 -21.25 -5.54 -5.43
C SER A 106 -22.17 -4.43 -4.95
N SER A 107 -23.41 -4.81 -4.61
CA SER A 107 -24.38 -3.85 -4.07
C SER A 107 -23.90 -3.26 -2.75
N ASP A 108 -23.21 -4.04 -1.93
CA ASP A 108 -22.63 -3.54 -0.67
C ASP A 108 -21.57 -2.49 -0.94
N GLU A 109 -20.74 -2.72 -1.96
CA GLU A 109 -19.69 -1.77 -2.34
C GLU A 109 -20.28 -0.50 -2.94
N VAL A 110 -21.39 -0.60 -3.68
CA VAL A 110 -22.11 0.58 -4.16
C VAL A 110 -22.58 1.44 -2.99
N ASP A 111 -23.07 0.80 -1.92
CA ASP A 111 -23.49 1.53 -0.72
C ASP A 111 -22.31 2.26 -0.06
N VAL A 112 -21.14 1.61 0.00
CA VAL A 112 -19.92 2.25 0.53
C VAL A 112 -19.56 3.47 -0.31
N LEU A 113 -19.60 3.31 -1.63
CA LEU A 113 -19.28 4.42 -2.55
C LEU A 113 -20.27 5.57 -2.38
N ARG A 114 -21.56 5.25 -2.24
CA ARG A 114 -22.59 6.28 -2.03
C ARG A 114 -22.36 7.05 -0.75
N GLN A 115 -22.04 6.35 0.34
CA GLN A 115 -21.75 6.97 1.62
C GLN A 115 -20.49 7.84 1.55
N ALA A 116 -19.46 7.36 0.87
CA ALA A 116 -18.20 8.10 0.71
C ALA A 116 -18.43 9.40 -0.07
N LEU A 117 -19.22 9.33 -1.15
CA LEU A 117 -19.54 10.52 -1.94
C LEU A 117 -20.36 11.52 -1.13
N ALA A 118 -21.33 11.03 -0.34
CA ALA A 118 -22.13 11.90 0.52
C ALA A 118 -21.27 12.60 1.58
N ALA A 119 -20.34 11.86 2.19
CA ALA A 119 -19.43 12.42 3.19
C ALA A 119 -18.53 13.50 2.59
N LEU A 120 -18.06 13.29 1.38
CA LEU A 120 -17.22 14.25 0.68
C LEU A 120 -17.99 15.55 0.41
N THR A 121 -19.24 15.43 -0.03
CA THR A 121 -20.10 16.58 -0.30
C THR A 121 -20.39 17.36 0.97
N SER A 122 -20.69 16.68 2.08
CA SER A 122 -21.03 17.35 3.34
C SER A 122 -19.80 17.99 4.03
N LYS A 123 -18.59 17.61 3.63
CA LYS A 123 -17.35 18.18 4.18
C LYS A 123 -16.82 19.36 3.40
N GLU A 124 -17.47 19.72 2.30
CA GLU A 124 -17.05 20.90 1.56
C GLU A 124 -17.19 22.13 2.44
N PRO A 125 -16.12 22.95 2.55
CA PRO A 125 -16.23 24.16 3.34
C PRO A 125 -17.22 25.11 2.70
N PRO A 126 -17.99 25.84 3.50
CA PRO A 126 -18.85 26.88 2.96
C PRO A 126 -18.02 27.93 2.23
N ALA A 127 -18.50 28.38 1.13
CA ALA A 127 -17.82 29.37 0.31
C ALA A 127 -17.61 30.68 1.07
#